data_52c8a302e2dcfd4d5aca820f80170e96
#
_entry.id   52c8a302e2dcfd4d5aca820f80170e96
#
_cell.length_a   1.000
_cell.length_b   1.000
_cell.length_c   1.000
_cell.angle_alpha   90.00
_cell.angle_beta   90.00
_cell.angle_gamma   90.00
#
_symmetry.space_group_name_H-M   'P 1'
#
loop_
_entity.id
_entity.type
_entity.pdbx_description
1 polymer ?
#
loop_
_entity_poly.entity_id
_entity_poly.type
_entity_poly.pdbx_seq_one_letter_code
_entity_poly.pdbx_strand_id
1 'polypeptide(L)'
;MSRRSAPESGPRAVRRWRRRLADEREEAAVYRELAARRTGEEREILLGLAEAEERHAAHWEELLGDEAGPQRRGQFRMRLLVFLARRFGSVFVLALAQRAESRSPYRSDRDASAAMAADERIHEEVVRALAARGRARVSGTFRAAVFGANDGLVSNLALVLGVIGGNVPPQTVLLTGLAGLLAGALSMGAGEYISVRSQRELLAAASPNPEARAVVPYLDVDANELALVYRARGMSEEEAHRRADALLRDPRPPVPPAESPADDHEVVGTGIKAAVSSFVFFASGALVPVLPFLVGMSGWPAVLVAVVLVGLALMLTGATVGVLSGAAPLPRALRQLGIGAGASAVTYALGLAFGATVS
;
A
#
# COMPACT_ATOMS: atom_id res chain seq x y z
N MET A 1 15.45 -12.28 -46.46
CA MET A 1 14.72 -13.42 -45.87
C MET A 1 15.70 -14.29 -45.09
N SER A 2 15.89 -14.04 -43.82
CA SER A 2 16.78 -14.85 -42.97
C SER A 2 15.97 -16.03 -42.50
N ARG A 3 16.42 -17.26 -42.83
CA ARG A 3 15.86 -18.50 -42.32
C ARG A 3 16.11 -18.52 -40.78
N ARG A 4 15.05 -18.33 -39.99
CA ARG A 4 15.12 -18.68 -38.58
C ARG A 4 15.42 -20.17 -38.49
N SER A 5 16.59 -20.52 -37.95
CA SER A 5 16.94 -21.89 -37.59
C SER A 5 15.85 -22.42 -36.66
N ALA A 6 15.36 -23.64 -36.93
CA ALA A 6 14.40 -24.32 -36.07
C ALA A 6 14.94 -24.34 -34.62
N PRO A 7 14.09 -24.13 -33.60
CA PRO A 7 14.54 -24.18 -32.22
C PRO A 7 15.12 -25.56 -31.89
N GLU A 8 16.29 -25.60 -31.26
CA GLU A 8 16.90 -26.85 -30.80
C GLU A 8 15.99 -27.47 -29.74
N SER A 9 15.20 -28.47 -30.16
CA SER A 9 14.31 -29.26 -29.29
C SER A 9 15.07 -30.30 -28.49
N GLY A 10 15.88 -29.83 -27.53
CA GLY A 10 16.53 -30.75 -26.57
C GLY A 10 15.71 -30.90 -25.28
N PRO A 11 15.94 -31.97 -24.47
CA PRO A 11 15.17 -32.24 -23.23
C PRO A 11 15.20 -31.10 -22.22
N ARG A 12 16.20 -30.20 -22.31
CA ARG A 12 16.29 -28.98 -21.47
C ARG A 12 15.36 -27.87 -21.98
N ALA A 13 15.25 -27.68 -23.29
CA ALA A 13 14.35 -26.73 -23.91
C ALA A 13 12.89 -27.08 -23.63
N VAL A 14 12.51 -28.32 -23.86
CA VAL A 14 11.16 -28.85 -23.57
C VAL A 14 10.77 -28.63 -22.10
N ARG A 15 11.68 -28.89 -21.16
CA ARG A 15 11.42 -28.62 -19.73
C ARG A 15 11.23 -27.13 -19.45
N ARG A 16 11.99 -26.24 -20.11
CA ARG A 16 11.85 -24.80 -20.01
C ARG A 16 10.50 -24.36 -20.56
N TRP A 17 10.14 -24.75 -21.77
CA TRP A 17 8.87 -24.39 -22.43
C TRP A 17 7.65 -24.88 -21.65
N ARG A 18 7.68 -26.11 -21.12
CA ARG A 18 6.61 -26.62 -20.22
C ARG A 18 6.46 -25.78 -18.96
N ARG A 19 7.55 -25.26 -18.43
CA ARG A 19 7.52 -24.38 -17.27
C ARG A 19 6.92 -23.03 -17.64
N ARG A 20 7.32 -22.44 -18.78
CA ARG A 20 6.76 -21.20 -19.30
C ARG A 20 5.27 -21.32 -19.53
N LEU A 21 4.84 -22.34 -20.26
CA LEU A 21 3.44 -22.64 -20.48
C LEU A 21 2.63 -22.71 -19.17
N ALA A 22 3.18 -23.32 -18.14
CA ALA A 22 2.51 -23.40 -16.84
C ALA A 22 2.45 -22.02 -16.15
N ASP A 23 3.51 -21.22 -16.25
CA ASP A 23 3.58 -19.88 -15.66
C ASP A 23 2.53 -18.96 -16.32
N GLU A 24 2.42 -18.90 -17.68
CA GLU A 24 1.43 -18.11 -18.42
C GLU A 24 -0.02 -18.47 -18.06
N ARG A 25 -0.32 -19.76 -18.06
CA ARG A 25 -1.68 -20.24 -17.71
C ARG A 25 -2.08 -19.84 -16.29
N GLU A 26 -1.12 -19.81 -15.38
CA GLU A 26 -1.37 -19.40 -14.00
C GLU A 26 -1.54 -17.90 -13.88
N GLU A 27 -0.77 -17.10 -14.62
CA GLU A 27 -0.89 -15.64 -14.68
C GLU A 27 -2.26 -15.26 -15.26
N ALA A 28 -2.69 -15.89 -16.37
CA ALA A 28 -4.04 -15.72 -16.89
C ALA A 28 -5.13 -16.06 -15.85
N ALA A 29 -4.95 -17.12 -15.06
CA ALA A 29 -5.90 -17.49 -14.02
C ALA A 29 -5.95 -16.47 -12.86
N VAL A 30 -4.81 -15.89 -12.49
CA VAL A 30 -4.73 -14.81 -11.48
C VAL A 30 -5.49 -13.59 -11.96
N TYR A 31 -5.26 -13.12 -13.20
CA TYR A 31 -5.95 -11.95 -13.74
C TYR A 31 -7.46 -12.17 -13.85
N ARG A 32 -7.93 -13.37 -14.23
CA ARG A 32 -9.37 -13.70 -14.21
C ARG A 32 -9.96 -13.70 -12.80
N GLU A 33 -9.28 -14.23 -11.82
CA GLU A 33 -9.72 -14.23 -10.42
C GLU A 33 -9.81 -12.78 -9.88
N LEU A 34 -8.86 -11.92 -10.24
CA LEU A 34 -8.90 -10.50 -9.91
C LEU A 34 -10.07 -9.80 -10.61
N ALA A 35 -10.30 -10.07 -11.90
CA ALA A 35 -11.38 -9.52 -12.69
C ALA A 35 -12.76 -9.91 -12.15
N ALA A 36 -12.92 -11.14 -11.64
CA ALA A 36 -14.18 -11.62 -11.07
C ALA A 36 -14.65 -10.79 -9.85
N ARG A 37 -13.74 -10.02 -9.23
CA ARG A 37 -14.01 -9.18 -8.06
C ARG A 37 -14.06 -7.69 -8.38
N ARG A 38 -14.06 -7.35 -9.65
CA ARG A 38 -14.08 -5.97 -10.14
C ARG A 38 -15.25 -5.76 -11.07
N THR A 39 -15.60 -4.51 -11.26
CA THR A 39 -16.65 -4.07 -12.18
C THR A 39 -16.11 -2.94 -13.05
N GLY A 40 -16.78 -2.67 -14.18
CA GLY A 40 -16.41 -1.59 -15.08
C GLY A 40 -15.01 -1.77 -15.70
N GLU A 41 -14.36 -0.66 -15.99
CA GLU A 41 -13.08 -0.59 -16.72
C GLU A 41 -11.97 -1.44 -16.11
N GLU A 42 -11.84 -1.49 -14.77
CA GLU A 42 -10.80 -2.30 -14.10
C GLU A 42 -10.97 -3.80 -14.41
N ARG A 43 -12.22 -4.28 -14.50
CA ARG A 43 -12.50 -5.66 -14.88
C ARG A 43 -12.10 -5.95 -16.32
N GLU A 44 -12.43 -5.04 -17.23
CA GLU A 44 -12.08 -5.19 -18.65
C GLU A 44 -10.57 -5.19 -18.89
N ILE A 45 -9.84 -4.31 -18.23
CA ILE A 45 -8.37 -4.28 -18.28
C ILE A 45 -7.78 -5.62 -17.80
N LEU A 46 -8.24 -6.15 -16.66
CA LEU A 46 -7.77 -7.41 -16.12
C LEU A 46 -8.09 -8.61 -17.01
N LEU A 47 -9.25 -8.60 -17.69
CA LEU A 47 -9.58 -9.64 -18.67
C LEU A 47 -8.70 -9.53 -19.93
N GLY A 48 -8.40 -8.32 -20.38
CA GLY A 48 -7.49 -8.09 -21.50
C GLY A 48 -6.05 -8.60 -21.20
N LEU A 49 -5.57 -8.42 -19.97
CA LEU A 49 -4.31 -9.03 -19.54
C LEU A 49 -4.39 -10.57 -19.57
N ALA A 50 -5.47 -11.16 -19.03
CA ALA A 50 -5.65 -12.61 -19.05
C ALA A 50 -5.67 -13.19 -20.47
N GLU A 51 -6.28 -12.49 -21.43
CA GLU A 51 -6.29 -12.88 -22.85
C GLU A 51 -4.88 -12.76 -23.48
N ALA A 52 -4.09 -11.79 -23.05
CA ALA A 52 -2.69 -11.66 -23.50
C ALA A 52 -1.85 -12.84 -23.04
N GLU A 53 -1.96 -13.24 -21.77
CA GLU A 53 -1.25 -14.41 -21.24
C GLU A 53 -1.69 -15.71 -21.92
N GLU A 54 -2.95 -15.81 -22.34
CA GLU A 54 -3.40 -16.98 -23.14
C GLU A 54 -2.74 -17.00 -24.52
N ARG A 55 -2.50 -15.85 -25.14
CA ARG A 55 -1.75 -15.81 -26.41
C ARG A 55 -0.29 -16.20 -26.22
N HIS A 56 0.33 -15.81 -25.10
CA HIS A 56 1.68 -16.25 -24.73
C HIS A 56 1.72 -17.76 -24.48
N ALA A 57 0.73 -18.30 -23.75
CA ALA A 57 0.59 -19.72 -23.53
C ALA A 57 0.47 -20.50 -24.85
N ALA A 58 -0.32 -20.02 -25.80
CA ALA A 58 -0.48 -20.65 -27.12
C ALA A 58 0.84 -20.72 -27.90
N HIS A 59 1.70 -19.71 -27.80
CA HIS A 59 3.05 -19.75 -28.40
C HIS A 59 3.90 -20.90 -27.84
N TRP A 60 3.88 -21.11 -26.51
CA TRP A 60 4.62 -22.21 -25.88
C TRP A 60 4.00 -23.57 -26.20
N GLU A 61 2.68 -23.67 -26.38
CA GLU A 61 1.99 -24.89 -26.85
C GLU A 61 2.40 -25.24 -28.27
N GLU A 62 2.48 -24.26 -29.16
CA GLU A 62 2.93 -24.47 -30.53
C GLU A 62 4.37 -25.01 -30.58
N LEU A 63 5.27 -24.45 -29.77
CA LEU A 63 6.66 -24.93 -29.69
C LEU A 63 6.76 -26.35 -29.10
N LEU A 64 5.88 -26.72 -28.19
CA LEU A 64 5.87 -28.02 -27.53
C LEU A 64 5.22 -29.12 -28.40
N GLY A 65 4.23 -28.78 -29.23
CA GLY A 65 3.47 -29.75 -30.00
C GLY A 65 2.97 -30.91 -29.12
N ASP A 66 3.20 -32.13 -29.55
CA ASP A 66 2.82 -33.35 -28.81
C ASP A 66 3.56 -33.52 -27.45
N GLU A 67 4.64 -32.76 -27.25
CA GLU A 67 5.41 -32.79 -26.00
C GLU A 67 4.83 -31.92 -24.90
N ALA A 68 3.70 -31.20 -25.13
CA ALA A 68 3.08 -30.36 -24.11
C ALA A 68 2.72 -31.15 -22.83
N GLY A 69 2.30 -32.41 -22.98
CA GLY A 69 2.02 -33.33 -21.86
C GLY A 69 0.85 -32.89 -20.99
N PRO A 70 0.54 -33.62 -19.92
CA PRO A 70 -0.54 -33.23 -19.02
C PRO A 70 -0.21 -31.91 -18.29
N GLN A 71 -1.25 -31.13 -18.02
CA GLN A 71 -1.15 -29.85 -17.30
C GLN A 71 -0.38 -30.03 -15.99
N ARG A 72 0.83 -29.48 -15.92
CA ARG A 72 1.57 -29.44 -14.65
C ARG A 72 0.93 -28.41 -13.74
N ARG A 73 0.74 -28.76 -12.49
CA ARG A 73 0.37 -27.81 -11.46
C ARG A 73 1.47 -26.75 -11.38
N GLY A 74 1.11 -25.50 -11.53
CA GLY A 74 2.02 -24.38 -11.51
C GLY A 74 2.73 -24.20 -10.16
N GLN A 75 3.59 -23.21 -10.10
CA GLN A 75 4.44 -22.95 -8.94
C GLN A 75 3.60 -22.67 -7.69
N PHE A 76 4.00 -23.21 -6.54
CA PHE A 76 3.40 -22.94 -5.22
C PHE A 76 3.18 -21.44 -4.98
N ARG A 77 4.07 -20.61 -5.51
CA ARG A 77 4.03 -19.13 -5.41
C ARG A 77 2.76 -18.55 -6.05
N MET A 78 2.35 -19.02 -7.21
CA MET A 78 1.18 -18.53 -7.92
C MET A 78 -0.12 -18.98 -7.23
N ARG A 79 -0.17 -20.21 -6.75
CA ARG A 79 -1.28 -20.69 -5.91
C ARG A 79 -1.42 -19.87 -4.63
N LEU A 80 -0.29 -19.47 -4.04
CA LEU A 80 -0.27 -18.54 -2.90
C LEU A 80 -0.83 -17.18 -3.31
N LEU A 81 -0.52 -16.65 -4.51
CA LEU A 81 -1.05 -15.39 -5.02
C LEU A 81 -2.58 -15.44 -5.18
N VAL A 82 -3.11 -16.52 -5.76
CA VAL A 82 -4.56 -16.74 -5.88
C VAL A 82 -5.21 -16.80 -4.48
N PHE A 83 -4.61 -17.52 -3.54
CA PHE A 83 -5.11 -17.58 -2.16
C PHE A 83 -5.09 -16.19 -1.49
N LEU A 84 -4.00 -15.45 -1.64
CA LEU A 84 -3.86 -14.09 -1.11
C LEU A 84 -4.85 -13.12 -1.76
N ALA A 85 -5.11 -13.24 -3.07
CA ALA A 85 -6.14 -12.47 -3.77
C ALA A 85 -7.52 -12.70 -3.14
N ARG A 86 -7.83 -13.95 -2.82
CA ARG A 86 -9.10 -14.34 -2.18
C ARG A 86 -9.23 -13.80 -0.75
N ARG A 87 -8.14 -13.69 -0.02
CA ARG A 87 -8.15 -13.38 1.43
C ARG A 87 -7.85 -11.92 1.77
N PHE A 88 -6.94 -11.27 1.05
CA PHE A 88 -6.38 -9.95 1.40
C PHE A 88 -6.70 -8.83 0.41
N GLY A 89 -7.46 -9.13 -0.64
CA GLY A 89 -7.91 -8.14 -1.61
C GLY A 89 -6.92 -7.89 -2.76
N SER A 90 -7.41 -7.16 -3.76
CA SER A 90 -6.75 -6.99 -5.05
C SER A 90 -5.50 -6.11 -5.01
N VAL A 91 -5.43 -5.11 -4.12
CA VAL A 91 -4.28 -4.17 -4.07
C VAL A 91 -2.99 -4.88 -3.71
N PHE A 92 -3.06 -5.80 -2.73
CA PHE A 92 -1.92 -6.60 -2.33
C PHE A 92 -1.44 -7.54 -3.44
N VAL A 93 -2.39 -8.17 -4.15
CA VAL A 93 -2.07 -9.10 -5.23
C VAL A 93 -1.54 -8.39 -6.47
N LEU A 94 -2.11 -7.23 -6.83
CA LEU A 94 -1.58 -6.39 -7.91
C LEU A 94 -0.15 -5.93 -7.63
N ALA A 95 0.19 -5.59 -6.38
CA ALA A 95 1.56 -5.26 -6.01
C ALA A 95 2.52 -6.45 -6.11
N LEU A 96 2.05 -7.67 -5.81
CA LEU A 96 2.82 -8.90 -6.00
C LEU A 96 2.93 -9.29 -7.48
N ALA A 97 1.87 -9.13 -8.28
CA ALA A 97 1.89 -9.34 -9.72
C ALA A 97 2.87 -8.37 -10.40
N GLN A 98 2.80 -7.08 -10.10
CA GLN A 98 3.78 -6.08 -10.58
C GLN A 98 5.22 -6.53 -10.34
N ARG A 99 5.49 -7.12 -9.18
CA ARG A 99 6.82 -7.63 -8.86
C ARG A 99 7.17 -8.94 -9.58
N ALA A 100 6.18 -9.73 -9.98
CA ALA A 100 6.39 -10.92 -10.81
C ALA A 100 6.77 -10.50 -12.24
N GLU A 101 5.99 -9.61 -12.84
CA GLU A 101 6.21 -9.03 -14.16
C GLU A 101 7.59 -8.37 -14.31
N SER A 102 8.01 -7.58 -13.30
CA SER A 102 9.34 -6.93 -13.33
C SER A 102 10.51 -7.91 -13.38
N ARG A 103 10.29 -9.20 -13.14
CA ARG A 103 11.27 -10.28 -13.17
C ARG A 103 11.08 -11.24 -14.34
N SER A 104 10.22 -10.89 -15.29
CA SER A 104 10.01 -11.70 -16.48
C SER A 104 11.33 -11.96 -17.20
N PRO A 105 11.65 -13.22 -17.51
CA PRO A 105 12.92 -13.59 -18.13
C PRO A 105 12.92 -13.47 -19.65
N TYR A 106 11.82 -13.01 -20.26
CA TYR A 106 11.67 -13.01 -21.72
C TYR A 106 12.65 -12.08 -22.44
N ARG A 107 13.25 -11.12 -21.75
CA ARG A 107 14.35 -10.29 -22.31
C ARG A 107 15.58 -11.11 -22.70
N SER A 108 15.81 -12.24 -22.05
CA SER A 108 16.97 -13.11 -22.27
C SER A 108 16.59 -14.46 -22.86
N ASP A 109 15.31 -14.75 -23.01
CA ASP A 109 14.84 -16.03 -23.55
C ASP A 109 14.84 -15.98 -25.09
N ARG A 110 15.65 -16.84 -25.69
CA ARG A 110 15.84 -16.89 -27.16
C ARG A 110 14.62 -17.44 -27.91
N ASP A 111 13.77 -18.17 -27.21
CA ASP A 111 12.60 -18.84 -27.78
C ASP A 111 11.33 -18.00 -27.61
N ALA A 112 11.38 -16.94 -26.79
CA ALA A 112 10.30 -15.96 -26.71
C ALA A 112 10.31 -15.05 -27.94
N SER A 113 9.13 -14.66 -28.42
CA SER A 113 9.01 -13.70 -29.52
C SER A 113 9.37 -12.28 -29.01
N ALA A 114 9.80 -11.42 -29.95
CA ALA A 114 10.03 -10.02 -29.61
C ALA A 114 8.74 -9.31 -29.18
N ALA A 115 7.57 -9.75 -29.68
CA ALA A 115 6.27 -9.27 -29.26
C ALA A 115 6.00 -9.64 -27.79
N MET A 116 6.18 -10.89 -27.39
CA MET A 116 6.01 -11.31 -26.00
C MET A 116 6.89 -10.49 -25.04
N ALA A 117 8.15 -10.28 -25.40
CA ALA A 117 9.05 -9.46 -24.57
C ALA A 117 8.65 -7.97 -24.49
N ALA A 118 7.92 -7.46 -25.50
CA ALA A 118 7.34 -6.12 -25.48
C ALA A 118 6.04 -6.08 -24.65
N ASP A 119 5.18 -7.07 -24.83
CA ASP A 119 3.91 -7.21 -24.09
C ASP A 119 4.16 -7.26 -22.59
N GLU A 120 5.12 -8.04 -22.12
CA GLU A 120 5.52 -8.11 -20.70
C GLU A 120 5.87 -6.75 -20.08
N ARG A 121 6.48 -5.84 -20.86
CA ARG A 121 6.76 -4.48 -20.37
C ARG A 121 5.49 -3.66 -20.22
N ILE A 122 4.56 -3.84 -21.17
CA ILE A 122 3.26 -3.17 -21.11
C ILE A 122 2.44 -3.74 -19.96
N HIS A 123 2.44 -5.07 -19.75
CA HIS A 123 1.80 -5.71 -18.61
C HIS A 123 2.31 -5.17 -17.28
N GLU A 124 3.64 -5.05 -17.10
CA GLU A 124 4.23 -4.42 -15.92
C GLU A 124 3.66 -3.01 -15.67
N GLU A 125 3.52 -2.19 -16.72
CA GLU A 125 3.03 -0.81 -16.58
C GLU A 125 1.52 -0.77 -16.31
N VAL A 126 0.72 -1.62 -16.95
CA VAL A 126 -0.71 -1.75 -16.67
C VAL A 126 -0.97 -2.18 -15.24
N VAL A 127 -0.27 -3.23 -14.77
CA VAL A 127 -0.38 -3.72 -13.40
C VAL A 127 0.10 -2.66 -12.39
N ARG A 128 1.14 -1.90 -12.74
CA ARG A 128 1.62 -0.76 -11.95
C ARG A 128 0.57 0.33 -11.81
N ALA A 129 -0.11 0.70 -12.91
CA ALA A 129 -1.16 1.70 -12.90
C ALA A 129 -2.39 1.24 -12.08
N LEU A 130 -2.84 0.00 -12.26
CA LEU A 130 -3.92 -0.59 -11.44
C LEU A 130 -3.55 -0.64 -9.95
N ALA A 131 -2.32 -1.04 -9.63
CA ALA A 131 -1.82 -1.06 -8.26
C ALA A 131 -1.74 0.36 -7.66
N ALA A 132 -1.39 1.37 -8.46
CA ALA A 132 -1.35 2.76 -8.02
C ALA A 132 -2.75 3.29 -7.70
N ARG A 133 -3.75 3.05 -8.57
CA ARG A 133 -5.17 3.39 -8.31
C ARG A 133 -5.66 2.71 -7.02
N GLY A 134 -5.35 1.42 -6.84
CA GLY A 134 -5.71 0.68 -5.63
C GLY A 134 -5.04 1.23 -4.38
N ARG A 135 -3.76 1.60 -4.45
CA ARG A 135 -3.02 2.21 -3.33
C ARG A 135 -3.59 3.59 -2.95
N ALA A 136 -3.96 4.41 -3.93
CA ALA A 136 -4.57 5.71 -3.68
C ALA A 136 -5.87 5.58 -2.85
N ARG A 137 -6.74 4.61 -3.22
CA ARG A 137 -8.00 4.33 -2.50
C ARG A 137 -7.81 3.84 -1.06
N VAL A 138 -6.69 3.18 -0.76
CA VAL A 138 -6.43 2.55 0.55
C VAL A 138 -5.42 3.36 1.37
N SER A 139 -4.77 4.37 0.78
CA SER A 139 -3.59 5.04 1.35
C SER A 139 -3.82 5.63 2.75
N GLY A 140 -4.96 6.26 2.99
CA GLY A 140 -5.28 6.86 4.30
C GLY A 140 -5.42 5.82 5.41
N THR A 141 -6.33 4.84 5.23
CA THR A 141 -6.59 3.79 6.23
C THR A 141 -5.39 2.86 6.40
N PHE A 142 -4.72 2.50 5.30
CA PHE A 142 -3.54 1.63 5.35
C PHE A 142 -2.36 2.31 6.04
N ARG A 143 -2.12 3.60 5.76
CA ARG A 143 -1.10 4.38 6.46
C ARG A 143 -1.37 4.42 7.96
N ALA A 144 -2.60 4.74 8.37
CA ALA A 144 -3.01 4.76 9.76
C ALA A 144 -2.83 3.38 10.43
N ALA A 145 -3.21 2.29 9.73
CA ALA A 145 -3.08 0.94 10.21
C ALA A 145 -1.61 0.53 10.44
N VAL A 146 -0.75 0.73 9.44
CA VAL A 146 0.67 0.36 9.53
C VAL A 146 1.39 1.23 10.55
N PHE A 147 1.14 2.54 10.52
CA PHE A 147 1.76 3.47 11.46
C PHE A 147 1.31 3.19 12.89
N GLY A 148 -0.03 3.03 13.11
CA GLY A 148 -0.58 2.73 14.42
C GLY A 148 -0.08 1.41 15.00
N ALA A 149 -0.16 0.32 14.24
CA ALA A 149 0.31 -0.98 14.71
C ALA A 149 1.81 -0.98 15.02
N ASN A 150 2.61 -0.36 14.14
CA ASN A 150 4.04 -0.28 14.33
C ASN A 150 4.43 0.58 15.55
N ASP A 151 3.77 1.72 15.72
CA ASP A 151 4.01 2.60 16.86
C ASP A 151 3.63 1.90 18.16
N GLY A 152 2.47 1.20 18.20
CA GLY A 152 2.07 0.38 19.34
C GLY A 152 3.07 -0.74 19.68
N LEU A 153 3.58 -1.46 18.66
CA LEU A 153 4.58 -2.51 18.84
C LEU A 153 5.88 -1.97 19.48
N VAL A 154 6.40 -0.88 18.90
CA VAL A 154 7.70 -0.32 19.31
C VAL A 154 7.59 0.42 20.62
N SER A 155 6.64 1.35 20.76
CA SER A 155 6.52 2.21 21.94
C SER A 155 6.20 1.42 23.19
N ASN A 156 5.27 0.46 23.10
CA ASN A 156 4.89 -0.32 24.26
C ASN A 156 5.90 -1.40 24.65
N LEU A 157 6.60 -2.01 23.66
CA LEU A 157 7.75 -2.87 23.98
C LEU A 157 8.86 -2.07 24.69
N ALA A 158 9.19 -0.90 24.15
CA ALA A 158 10.19 -0.02 24.72
C ALA A 158 9.84 0.40 26.16
N LEU A 159 8.57 0.74 26.40
CA LEU A 159 8.06 1.06 27.73
C LEU A 159 8.19 -0.13 28.69
N VAL A 160 7.73 -1.31 28.30
CA VAL A 160 7.82 -2.55 29.08
C VAL A 160 9.27 -2.89 29.42
N LEU A 161 10.18 -2.82 28.45
CA LEU A 161 11.61 -3.09 28.67
C LEU A 161 12.27 -2.03 29.56
N GLY A 162 11.90 -0.76 29.40
CA GLY A 162 12.39 0.31 30.25
C GLY A 162 12.03 0.09 31.72
N VAL A 163 10.79 -0.30 31.98
CA VAL A 163 10.30 -0.59 33.34
C VAL A 163 10.98 -1.84 33.93
N ILE A 164 11.18 -2.89 33.11
CA ILE A 164 11.91 -4.10 33.52
C ILE A 164 13.36 -3.79 33.89
N GLY A 165 14.01 -2.88 33.13
CA GLY A 165 15.35 -2.40 33.43
C GLY A 165 15.46 -1.76 34.83
N GLY A 166 14.37 -1.15 35.32
CA GLY A 166 14.23 -0.60 36.67
C GLY A 166 14.02 -1.62 37.79
N ASN A 167 14.04 -2.94 37.48
CA ASN A 167 13.89 -4.04 38.44
C ASN A 167 12.62 -3.98 39.29
N VAL A 168 11.48 -3.65 38.66
CA VAL A 168 10.18 -3.53 39.34
C VAL A 168 9.43 -4.87 39.40
N PRO A 169 8.41 -5.02 40.27
CA PRO A 169 7.58 -6.22 40.38
C PRO A 169 6.84 -6.53 39.07
N PRO A 170 6.57 -7.81 38.73
CA PRO A 170 5.86 -8.20 37.50
C PRO A 170 4.49 -7.55 37.32
N GLN A 171 3.75 -7.31 38.41
CA GLN A 171 2.45 -6.62 38.36
C GLN A 171 2.60 -5.17 37.89
N THR A 172 3.67 -4.49 38.27
CA THR A 172 3.98 -3.13 37.80
C THR A 172 4.29 -3.12 36.30
N VAL A 173 5.02 -4.12 35.81
CA VAL A 173 5.29 -4.28 34.37
C VAL A 173 4.00 -4.44 33.58
N LEU A 174 3.11 -5.33 34.02
CA LEU A 174 1.81 -5.56 33.39
C LEU A 174 0.93 -4.30 33.42
N LEU A 175 0.82 -3.66 34.58
CA LEU A 175 0.02 -2.44 34.74
C LEU A 175 0.54 -1.30 33.83
N THR A 176 1.86 -1.11 33.79
CA THR A 176 2.48 -0.10 32.93
C THR A 176 2.26 -0.40 31.47
N GLY A 177 2.40 -1.66 31.03
CA GLY A 177 2.14 -2.07 29.66
C GLY A 177 0.68 -1.84 29.24
N LEU A 178 -0.30 -2.13 30.12
CA LEU A 178 -1.71 -1.86 29.88
C LEU A 178 -2.02 -0.35 29.88
N ALA A 179 -1.43 0.40 30.81
CA ALA A 179 -1.60 1.85 30.85
C ALA A 179 -1.01 2.51 29.59
N GLY A 180 0.18 2.08 29.15
CA GLY A 180 0.82 2.53 27.92
C GLY A 180 -0.02 2.21 26.67
N LEU A 181 -0.59 1.01 26.61
CA LEU A 181 -1.51 0.60 25.54
C LEU A 181 -2.72 1.55 25.47
N LEU A 182 -3.42 1.76 26.58
CA LEU A 182 -4.62 2.59 26.61
C LEU A 182 -4.31 4.05 26.36
N ALA A 183 -3.29 4.61 27.00
CA ALA A 183 -2.91 6.02 26.83
C ALA A 183 -2.45 6.29 25.39
N GLY A 184 -1.62 5.42 24.81
CA GLY A 184 -1.17 5.54 23.44
C GLY A 184 -2.29 5.40 22.43
N ALA A 185 -3.18 4.42 22.60
CA ALA A 185 -4.33 4.22 21.71
C ALA A 185 -5.28 5.41 21.72
N LEU A 186 -5.62 5.95 22.91
CA LEU A 186 -6.46 7.13 23.06
C LEU A 186 -5.80 8.38 22.46
N SER A 187 -4.51 8.60 22.74
CA SER A 187 -3.76 9.74 22.21
C SER A 187 -3.70 9.70 20.69
N MET A 188 -3.40 8.51 20.11
CA MET A 188 -3.31 8.34 18.66
C MET A 188 -4.66 8.52 17.97
N GLY A 189 -5.73 7.96 18.55
CA GLY A 189 -7.09 8.14 18.03
C GLY A 189 -7.53 9.61 18.07
N ALA A 190 -7.30 10.30 19.18
CA ALA A 190 -7.61 11.73 19.32
C ALA A 190 -6.79 12.60 18.35
N GLY A 191 -5.49 12.32 18.22
CA GLY A 191 -4.60 13.04 17.29
C GLY A 191 -5.03 12.90 15.84
N GLU A 192 -5.41 11.68 15.41
CA GLU A 192 -5.90 11.42 14.06
C GLU A 192 -7.25 12.13 13.80
N TYR A 193 -8.16 12.13 14.78
CA TYR A 193 -9.42 12.88 14.67
C TYR A 193 -9.18 14.37 14.43
N ILE A 194 -8.31 14.97 15.24
CA ILE A 194 -7.98 16.41 15.14
C ILE A 194 -7.29 16.69 13.80
N SER A 195 -6.36 15.85 13.38
CA SER A 195 -5.62 16.01 12.12
C SER A 195 -6.57 16.01 10.92
N VAL A 196 -7.44 15.00 10.82
CA VAL A 196 -8.43 14.90 9.73
C VAL A 196 -9.42 16.07 9.77
N ARG A 197 -9.85 16.47 10.95
CA ARG A 197 -10.76 17.61 11.11
C ARG A 197 -10.13 18.92 10.67
N SER A 198 -8.91 19.19 11.11
CA SER A 198 -8.17 20.41 10.74
C SER A 198 -7.87 20.46 9.24
N GLN A 199 -7.52 19.32 8.62
CA GLN A 199 -7.33 19.27 7.16
C GLN A 199 -8.61 19.64 6.41
N ARG A 200 -9.78 19.14 6.85
CA ARG A 200 -11.07 19.49 6.25
C ARG A 200 -11.42 20.96 6.44
N GLU A 201 -11.16 21.51 7.62
CA GLU A 201 -11.41 22.94 7.90
C GLU A 201 -10.51 23.82 7.03
N LEU A 202 -9.24 23.44 6.80
CA LEU A 202 -8.33 24.14 5.90
C LEU A 202 -8.80 24.05 4.43
N LEU A 203 -9.22 22.86 3.98
CA LEU A 203 -9.76 22.68 2.64
C LEU A 203 -11.05 23.48 2.43
N ALA A 204 -11.95 23.45 3.43
CA ALA A 204 -13.18 24.26 3.39
C ALA A 204 -12.89 25.77 3.33
N ALA A 205 -11.90 26.24 4.10
CA ALA A 205 -11.47 27.64 4.06
C ALA A 205 -10.83 28.05 2.72
N ALA A 206 -10.18 27.09 2.03
CA ALA A 206 -9.60 27.31 0.70
C ALA A 206 -10.61 27.17 -0.44
N SER A 207 -11.81 26.63 -0.15
CA SER A 207 -12.87 26.46 -1.16
C SER A 207 -13.43 27.82 -1.60
N PRO A 208 -13.73 27.97 -2.92
CA PRO A 208 -14.32 29.20 -3.41
C PRO A 208 -15.66 29.46 -2.74
N ASN A 209 -15.86 30.72 -2.27
CA ASN A 209 -17.15 31.14 -1.74
C ASN A 209 -18.22 31.06 -2.85
N PRO A 210 -19.31 30.28 -2.67
CA PRO A 210 -20.40 30.22 -3.65
C PRO A 210 -21.04 31.60 -3.93
N GLU A 211 -21.08 32.50 -2.91
CA GLU A 211 -21.63 33.85 -3.04
C GLU A 211 -20.79 34.70 -4.01
N ALA A 212 -19.46 34.49 -4.05
CA ALA A 212 -18.59 35.19 -5.01
C ALA A 212 -18.93 34.84 -6.47
N ARG A 213 -19.48 33.65 -6.74
CA ARG A 213 -20.00 33.28 -8.06
C ARG A 213 -21.32 34.00 -8.38
N ALA A 214 -22.16 34.20 -7.40
CA ALA A 214 -23.48 34.83 -7.59
C ALA A 214 -23.37 36.30 -7.99
N VAL A 215 -22.26 36.96 -7.66
CA VAL A 215 -22.04 38.37 -8.02
C VAL A 215 -21.35 38.56 -9.37
N VAL A 216 -20.86 37.51 -10.03
CA VAL A 216 -20.19 37.61 -11.34
C VAL A 216 -21.05 38.30 -12.42
N PRO A 217 -22.38 38.09 -12.52
CA PRO A 217 -23.22 38.81 -13.50
C PRO A 217 -23.34 40.30 -13.26
N TYR A 218 -22.96 40.78 -12.09
CA TYR A 218 -23.04 42.19 -11.70
C TYR A 218 -21.68 42.90 -11.73
N LEU A 219 -20.61 42.21 -12.13
CA LEU A 219 -19.29 42.80 -12.27
C LEU A 219 -19.23 43.69 -13.51
N ASP A 220 -18.52 44.81 -13.39
CA ASP A 220 -18.17 45.65 -14.53
C ASP A 220 -17.19 44.89 -15.44
N VAL A 221 -17.57 44.74 -16.71
CA VAL A 221 -16.78 43.95 -17.69
C VAL A 221 -15.44 44.63 -17.98
N ASP A 222 -15.40 45.96 -17.96
CA ASP A 222 -14.21 46.74 -18.32
C ASP A 222 -13.26 46.97 -17.14
N ALA A 223 -13.77 46.90 -15.90
CA ALA A 223 -13.03 47.18 -14.68
C ALA A 223 -13.16 46.07 -13.63
N ASN A 224 -13.27 44.82 -14.08
CA ASN A 224 -13.45 43.72 -13.15
C ASN A 224 -12.12 43.21 -12.58
N GLU A 225 -12.17 42.82 -11.31
CA GLU A 225 -11.03 42.25 -10.57
C GLU A 225 -11.01 40.72 -10.58
N LEU A 226 -11.86 40.07 -11.39
CA LEU A 226 -11.98 38.61 -11.44
C LEU A 226 -10.65 37.96 -11.83
N ALA A 227 -9.85 38.56 -12.70
CA ALA A 227 -8.52 38.13 -13.04
C ALA A 227 -7.58 38.04 -11.82
N LEU A 228 -7.73 38.95 -10.84
CA LEU A 228 -6.93 38.97 -9.60
C LEU A 228 -7.22 37.71 -8.76
N VAL A 229 -8.46 37.21 -8.74
CA VAL A 229 -8.84 35.97 -8.04
C VAL A 229 -8.09 34.78 -8.63
N TYR A 230 -8.01 34.70 -9.97
CA TYR A 230 -7.28 33.64 -10.64
C TYR A 230 -5.77 33.74 -10.45
N ARG A 231 -5.20 34.94 -10.46
CA ARG A 231 -3.79 35.18 -10.15
C ARG A 231 -3.47 34.82 -8.71
N ALA A 232 -4.31 35.16 -7.76
CA ALA A 232 -4.16 34.80 -6.35
C ALA A 232 -4.18 33.26 -6.13
N ARG A 233 -4.79 32.51 -7.07
CA ARG A 233 -4.78 31.03 -7.10
C ARG A 233 -3.61 30.44 -7.88
N GLY A 234 -2.64 31.25 -8.31
CA GLY A 234 -1.39 30.81 -8.95
C GLY A 234 -1.43 30.73 -10.49
N MET A 235 -2.48 31.27 -11.14
CA MET A 235 -2.48 31.37 -12.61
C MET A 235 -1.58 32.50 -13.08
N SER A 236 -1.00 32.35 -14.27
CA SER A 236 -0.29 33.43 -14.94
C SER A 236 -1.25 34.59 -15.27
N GLU A 237 -0.71 35.80 -15.45
CA GLU A 237 -1.51 36.96 -15.75
C GLU A 237 -2.35 36.81 -17.01
N GLU A 238 -1.74 36.29 -18.09
CA GLU A 238 -2.41 36.05 -19.38
C GLU A 238 -3.52 35.00 -19.29
N GLU A 239 -3.28 33.93 -18.55
CA GLU A 239 -4.25 32.87 -18.36
C GLU A 239 -5.41 33.33 -17.46
N ALA A 240 -5.11 34.09 -16.42
CA ALA A 240 -6.11 34.66 -15.52
C ALA A 240 -7.06 35.62 -16.24
N HIS A 241 -6.53 36.49 -17.11
CA HIS A 241 -7.34 37.39 -17.92
C HIS A 241 -8.21 36.63 -18.91
N ARG A 242 -7.65 35.68 -19.67
CA ARG A 242 -8.43 34.87 -20.61
C ARG A 242 -9.57 34.14 -19.91
N ARG A 243 -9.34 33.63 -18.70
CA ARG A 243 -10.36 32.87 -17.95
C ARG A 243 -11.42 33.77 -17.34
N ALA A 244 -11.06 34.98 -16.89
CA ALA A 244 -11.98 35.99 -16.43
C ALA A 244 -12.90 36.46 -17.55
N ASP A 245 -12.35 36.80 -18.72
CA ASP A 245 -13.11 37.21 -19.91
C ASP A 245 -14.06 36.12 -20.41
N ALA A 246 -13.62 34.86 -20.40
CA ALA A 246 -14.47 33.75 -20.81
C ALA A 246 -15.68 33.59 -19.87
N LEU A 247 -15.50 33.73 -18.55
CA LEU A 247 -16.58 33.62 -17.58
C LEU A 247 -17.56 34.79 -17.64
N LEU A 248 -17.08 36.01 -17.94
CA LEU A 248 -17.93 37.17 -18.11
C LEU A 248 -18.77 37.13 -19.38
N ARG A 249 -18.25 36.49 -20.45
CA ARG A 249 -19.00 36.30 -21.72
C ARG A 249 -20.06 35.23 -21.65
N ASP A 250 -19.79 34.12 -20.90
CA ASP A 250 -20.74 33.05 -20.66
C ASP A 250 -20.73 32.65 -19.18
N PRO A 251 -21.63 33.24 -18.36
CA PRO A 251 -21.70 32.97 -16.93
C PRO A 251 -22.21 31.58 -16.58
N ARG A 252 -22.58 30.76 -17.58
CA ARG A 252 -22.82 29.34 -17.36
C ARG A 252 -21.53 28.69 -16.87
N PRO A 253 -21.59 27.92 -15.75
CA PRO A 253 -20.37 27.28 -15.26
C PRO A 253 -19.82 26.40 -16.39
N PRO A 254 -18.54 26.56 -16.79
CA PRO A 254 -17.90 25.52 -17.55
C PRO A 254 -18.03 24.25 -16.71
N VAL A 255 -18.50 23.16 -17.31
CA VAL A 255 -18.42 21.84 -16.68
C VAL A 255 -16.97 21.70 -16.20
N PRO A 256 -16.72 21.60 -14.90
CA PRO A 256 -15.34 21.49 -14.44
C PRO A 256 -14.75 20.27 -15.13
N PRO A 257 -13.50 20.30 -15.63
CA PRO A 257 -12.79 19.05 -15.83
C PRO A 257 -12.88 18.30 -14.49
N ALA A 258 -13.05 16.99 -14.53
CA ALA A 258 -13.39 16.08 -13.42
C ALA A 258 -12.36 16.04 -12.26
N GLU A 259 -11.74 17.14 -11.94
CA GLU A 259 -10.95 17.40 -10.73
C GLU A 259 -11.76 18.32 -9.81
N SER A 260 -12.92 17.81 -9.39
CA SER A 260 -13.70 18.49 -8.36
C SER A 260 -13.03 18.30 -7.00
N PRO A 261 -12.98 19.36 -6.15
CA PRO A 261 -12.61 19.21 -4.74
C PRO A 261 -13.48 18.21 -3.98
N ALA A 262 -14.59 17.74 -4.58
CA ALA A 262 -15.42 16.67 -4.04
C ALA A 262 -14.67 15.33 -3.93
N ASP A 263 -13.73 15.03 -4.86
CA ASP A 263 -12.92 13.82 -4.79
C ASP A 263 -11.86 13.87 -3.68
N ASP A 264 -11.34 15.08 -3.35
CA ASP A 264 -10.45 15.26 -2.21
C ASP A 264 -11.16 15.09 -0.85
N HIS A 265 -12.46 15.39 -0.77
CA HIS A 265 -13.25 15.16 0.45
C HIS A 265 -13.54 13.68 0.69
N GLU A 266 -13.67 12.88 -0.37
CA GLU A 266 -13.88 11.43 -0.26
C GLU A 266 -12.61 10.69 0.15
N VAL A 267 -11.43 11.21 -0.26
CA VAL A 267 -10.11 10.68 0.10
C VAL A 267 -9.78 10.91 1.59
N VAL A 268 -10.26 11.98 2.22
CA VAL A 268 -9.94 12.34 3.61
C VAL A 268 -10.74 11.52 4.66
N GLY A 269 -11.68 10.66 4.29
CA GLY A 269 -12.46 9.82 5.23
C GLY A 269 -13.18 10.64 6.33
N THR A 270 -14.02 10.04 7.17
CA THR A 270 -14.59 10.74 8.33
C THR A 270 -13.59 10.74 9.49
N GLY A 271 -13.41 11.86 10.18
CA GLY A 271 -12.49 11.99 11.33
C GLY A 271 -12.70 10.88 12.38
N ILE A 272 -13.94 10.48 12.64
CA ILE A 272 -14.27 9.41 13.59
C ILE A 272 -13.77 8.04 13.09
N LYS A 273 -13.95 7.72 11.79
CA LYS A 273 -13.47 6.45 11.23
C LYS A 273 -11.94 6.37 11.27
N ALA A 274 -11.27 7.47 10.97
CA ALA A 274 -9.80 7.55 11.05
C ALA A 274 -9.33 7.37 12.51
N ALA A 275 -9.96 8.05 13.47
CA ALA A 275 -9.67 7.96 14.90
C ALA A 275 -9.83 6.53 15.44
N VAL A 276 -10.98 5.89 15.14
CA VAL A 276 -11.25 4.49 15.57
C VAL A 276 -10.25 3.53 14.92
N SER A 277 -9.92 3.72 13.65
CA SER A 277 -8.92 2.92 12.95
C SER A 277 -7.55 3.04 13.62
N SER A 278 -7.07 4.27 13.86
CA SER A 278 -5.79 4.52 14.54
C SER A 278 -5.75 3.93 15.95
N PHE A 279 -6.83 4.12 16.73
CA PHE A 279 -6.97 3.52 18.07
C PHE A 279 -6.81 2.00 18.02
N VAL A 280 -7.61 1.33 17.17
CA VAL A 280 -7.63 -0.14 17.07
C VAL A 280 -6.29 -0.70 16.62
N PHE A 281 -5.66 -0.08 15.61
CA PHE A 281 -4.37 -0.54 15.11
C PHE A 281 -3.25 -0.32 16.12
N PHE A 282 -3.21 0.83 16.79
CA PHE A 282 -2.24 1.04 17.87
C PHE A 282 -2.46 0.05 19.01
N ALA A 283 -3.68 -0.11 19.51
CA ALA A 283 -3.99 -1.02 20.59
C ALA A 283 -3.61 -2.48 20.24
N SER A 284 -3.88 -2.91 19.00
CA SER A 284 -3.48 -4.25 18.53
C SER A 284 -1.96 -4.47 18.54
N GLY A 285 -1.20 -3.47 18.11
CA GLY A 285 0.27 -3.50 18.17
C GLY A 285 0.80 -3.47 19.60
N ALA A 286 0.27 -2.55 20.42
CA ALA A 286 0.68 -2.37 21.81
C ALA A 286 0.30 -3.54 22.72
N LEU A 287 -0.68 -4.33 22.34
CA LEU A 287 -1.08 -5.54 23.05
C LEU A 287 -0.01 -6.65 22.97
N VAL A 288 0.68 -6.77 21.83
CA VAL A 288 1.62 -7.87 21.56
C VAL A 288 2.72 -8.00 22.63
N PRO A 289 3.44 -6.95 23.04
CA PRO A 289 4.48 -7.07 24.07
C PRO A 289 3.90 -7.35 25.46
N VAL A 290 2.60 -7.11 25.70
CA VAL A 290 1.94 -7.33 27.01
C VAL A 290 1.39 -8.75 27.12
N LEU A 291 1.14 -9.45 26.00
CA LEU A 291 0.54 -10.79 25.98
C LEU A 291 1.20 -11.80 26.92
N PRO A 292 2.55 -11.95 26.97
CA PRO A 292 3.19 -12.92 27.87
C PRO A 292 2.87 -12.64 29.33
N PHE A 293 2.81 -11.37 29.72
CA PHE A 293 2.50 -10.96 31.09
C PHE A 293 1.03 -11.15 31.44
N LEU A 294 0.12 -10.96 30.47
CA LEU A 294 -1.33 -11.22 30.63
C LEU A 294 -1.64 -12.70 30.86
N VAL A 295 -0.87 -13.62 30.28
CA VAL A 295 -1.04 -15.07 30.51
C VAL A 295 -0.29 -15.55 31.76
N GLY A 296 0.22 -14.64 32.60
CA GLY A 296 0.87 -14.94 33.86
C GLY A 296 2.35 -15.29 33.78
N MET A 297 2.99 -15.12 32.61
CA MET A 297 4.46 -15.25 32.51
C MET A 297 5.17 -14.10 33.23
N SER A 298 6.33 -14.37 33.79
CA SER A 298 7.14 -13.38 34.49
C SER A 298 8.63 -13.59 34.26
N GLY A 299 9.45 -12.59 34.61
CA GLY A 299 10.90 -12.66 34.47
C GLY A 299 11.39 -12.75 33.03
N TRP A 300 12.61 -13.23 32.84
CA TRP A 300 13.27 -13.31 31.53
C TRP A 300 12.54 -14.14 30.46
N PRO A 301 11.84 -15.24 30.79
CA PRO A 301 11.05 -15.96 29.79
C PRO A 301 9.94 -15.08 29.15
N ALA A 302 9.24 -14.29 29.96
CA ALA A 302 8.20 -13.38 29.45
C ALA A 302 8.81 -12.30 28.54
N VAL A 303 9.95 -11.74 28.93
CA VAL A 303 10.69 -10.76 28.13
C VAL A 303 11.11 -11.34 26.77
N LEU A 304 11.69 -12.52 26.77
CA LEU A 304 12.14 -13.19 25.56
C LEU A 304 10.96 -13.43 24.59
N VAL A 305 9.86 -13.94 25.10
CA VAL A 305 8.64 -14.17 24.29
C VAL A 305 8.10 -12.85 23.75
N ALA A 306 8.02 -11.78 24.56
CA ALA A 306 7.59 -10.46 24.11
C ALA A 306 8.47 -9.92 22.98
N VAL A 307 9.81 -9.96 23.13
CA VAL A 307 10.76 -9.48 22.11
C VAL A 307 10.64 -10.29 20.83
N VAL A 308 10.52 -11.61 20.91
CA VAL A 308 10.36 -12.47 19.73
C VAL A 308 9.05 -12.17 19.01
N LEU A 309 7.93 -12.09 19.74
CA LEU A 309 6.62 -11.81 19.14
C LEU A 309 6.59 -10.43 18.46
N VAL A 310 7.11 -9.40 19.13
CA VAL A 310 7.20 -8.06 18.55
C VAL A 310 8.16 -8.04 17.36
N GLY A 311 9.30 -8.70 17.45
CA GLY A 311 10.25 -8.81 16.33
C GLY A 311 9.62 -9.43 15.09
N LEU A 312 8.89 -10.54 15.25
CA LEU A 312 8.14 -11.17 14.15
C LEU A 312 7.05 -10.25 13.59
N ALA A 313 6.30 -9.55 14.46
CA ALA A 313 5.27 -8.60 14.04
C ALA A 313 5.87 -7.41 13.27
N LEU A 314 6.99 -6.84 13.72
CA LEU A 314 7.71 -5.78 13.02
C LEU A 314 8.26 -6.23 11.67
N MET A 315 8.77 -7.44 11.58
CA MET A 315 9.18 -8.01 10.30
C MET A 315 7.99 -8.18 9.34
N LEU A 316 6.86 -8.66 9.84
CA LEU A 316 5.64 -8.82 9.06
C LEU A 316 5.10 -7.49 8.55
N THR A 317 4.98 -6.47 9.41
CA THR A 317 4.53 -5.12 9.03
C THR A 317 5.49 -4.48 8.02
N GLY A 318 6.79 -4.56 8.25
CA GLY A 318 7.82 -4.06 7.33
C GLY A 318 7.81 -4.78 5.97
N ALA A 319 7.63 -6.10 5.96
CA ALA A 319 7.48 -6.88 4.73
C ALA A 319 6.21 -6.52 3.97
N THR A 320 5.08 -6.33 4.67
CA THR A 320 3.80 -5.91 4.08
C THR A 320 3.93 -4.54 3.40
N VAL A 321 4.54 -3.57 4.07
CA VAL A 321 4.84 -2.25 3.47
C VAL A 321 5.75 -2.40 2.25
N GLY A 322 6.77 -3.27 2.32
CA GLY A 322 7.65 -3.57 1.20
C GLY A 322 6.90 -4.08 -0.03
N VAL A 323 6.02 -5.04 0.16
CA VAL A 323 5.20 -5.61 -0.92
C VAL A 323 4.25 -4.56 -1.50
N LEU A 324 3.51 -3.84 -0.67
CA LEU A 324 2.53 -2.84 -1.14
C LEU A 324 3.19 -1.64 -1.84
N SER A 325 4.43 -1.31 -1.48
CA SER A 325 5.21 -0.27 -2.18
C SER A 325 5.90 -0.77 -3.45
N GLY A 326 5.73 -2.05 -3.83
CA GLY A 326 6.39 -2.65 -5.00
C GLY A 326 7.90 -2.91 -4.82
N ALA A 327 8.41 -2.80 -3.58
CA ALA A 327 9.83 -2.91 -3.29
C ALA A 327 10.20 -4.22 -2.57
N ALA A 328 11.51 -4.45 -2.36
CA ALA A 328 11.99 -5.66 -1.68
C ALA A 328 11.48 -5.72 -0.22
N PRO A 329 10.78 -6.77 0.22
CA PRO A 329 10.21 -6.86 1.56
C PRO A 329 11.28 -7.03 2.64
N LEU A 330 12.33 -7.81 2.39
CA LEU A 330 13.34 -8.14 3.39
C LEU A 330 14.10 -6.92 3.94
N PRO A 331 14.64 -6.00 3.12
CA PRO A 331 15.30 -4.82 3.65
C PRO A 331 14.40 -3.92 4.50
N ARG A 332 13.09 -3.86 4.15
CA ARG A 332 12.11 -3.09 4.92
C ARG A 332 11.74 -3.75 6.23
N ALA A 333 11.61 -5.08 6.23
CA ALA A 333 11.41 -5.87 7.44
C ALA A 333 12.59 -5.70 8.41
N LEU A 334 13.83 -5.81 7.90
CA LEU A 334 15.04 -5.64 8.72
C LEU A 334 15.19 -4.21 9.24
N ARG A 335 14.88 -3.20 8.43
CA ARG A 335 14.86 -1.80 8.88
C ARG A 335 13.89 -1.59 10.03
N GLN A 336 12.69 -2.15 9.92
CA GLN A 336 11.65 -2.02 10.95
C GLN A 336 12.09 -2.69 12.25
N LEU A 337 12.64 -3.90 12.14
CA LEU A 337 13.22 -4.62 13.29
C LEU A 337 14.35 -3.83 13.94
N GLY A 338 15.27 -3.26 13.15
CA GLY A 338 16.40 -2.46 13.65
C GLY A 338 15.94 -1.21 14.40
N ILE A 339 14.92 -0.51 13.90
CA ILE A 339 14.35 0.66 14.59
C ILE A 339 13.72 0.24 15.92
N GLY A 340 12.91 -0.84 15.93
CA GLY A 340 12.29 -1.34 17.15
C GLY A 340 13.30 -1.83 18.19
N ALA A 341 14.33 -2.55 17.75
CA ALA A 341 15.42 -3.01 18.62
C ALA A 341 16.21 -1.83 19.20
N GLY A 342 16.52 -0.83 18.40
CA GLY A 342 17.23 0.38 18.83
C GLY A 342 16.46 1.17 19.90
N ALA A 343 15.17 1.43 19.66
CA ALA A 343 14.30 2.10 20.61
C ALA A 343 14.21 1.33 21.94
N SER A 344 14.01 0.01 21.85
CA SER A 344 13.94 -0.87 23.02
C SER A 344 15.26 -0.91 23.83
N ALA A 345 16.39 -0.95 23.13
CA ALA A 345 17.71 -0.94 23.78
C ALA A 345 17.96 0.36 24.54
N VAL A 346 17.60 1.51 23.96
CA VAL A 346 17.75 2.82 24.60
C VAL A 346 16.90 2.90 25.87
N THR A 347 15.61 2.52 25.79
CA THR A 347 14.71 2.61 26.95
C THR A 347 15.08 1.60 28.06
N TYR A 348 15.54 0.41 27.68
CA TYR A 348 16.07 -0.57 28.66
C TYR A 348 17.30 -0.05 29.38
N ALA A 349 18.26 0.56 28.64
CA ALA A 349 19.44 1.15 29.21
C ALA A 349 19.12 2.32 30.18
N LEU A 350 18.13 3.15 29.84
CA LEU A 350 17.60 4.18 30.72
C LEU A 350 16.99 3.58 31.98
N GLY A 351 16.21 2.50 31.85
CA GLY A 351 15.62 1.76 32.96
C GLY A 351 16.72 1.25 33.96
N LEU A 352 17.78 0.67 33.40
CA LEU A 352 18.94 0.24 34.22
C LEU A 352 19.61 1.40 34.94
N ALA A 353 19.84 2.53 34.28
CA ALA A 353 20.47 3.69 34.84
C ALA A 353 19.64 4.30 35.98
N PHE A 354 18.35 4.46 35.80
CA PHE A 354 17.47 5.00 36.85
C PHE A 354 17.15 3.97 37.95
N GLY A 355 17.03 2.69 37.62
CA GLY A 355 16.85 1.63 38.62
C GLY A 355 18.01 1.51 39.59
N ALA A 356 19.25 1.69 39.12
CA ALA A 356 20.44 1.69 39.96
C ALA A 356 20.55 2.91 40.90
N THR A 357 19.83 4.01 40.60
CA THR A 357 19.87 5.22 41.43
C THR A 357 18.77 5.27 42.51
N VAL A 358 17.73 4.43 42.38
CA VAL A 358 16.55 4.40 43.28
C VAL A 358 16.61 3.20 44.25
N SER A 359 17.49 2.23 44.01
CA SER A 359 17.77 1.10 44.90
C SER A 359 18.90 1.45 45.92
#